data_3312e7318596928266c76833f1578a64
#
_entry.id   3312e7318596928266c76833f1578a64
#
_cell.length_a   1.000
_cell.length_b   1.000
_cell.length_c   1.000
_cell.angle_alpha   90.00
_cell.angle_beta   90.00
_cell.angle_gamma   90.00
#
_symmetry.space_group_name_H-M   'P 1'
#
loop_
_entity.id
_entity.type
_entity.pdbx_description
1 polymer ?
#
loop_
_entity_poly.entity_id
_entity_poly.type
_entity_poly.pdbx_seq_one_letter_code
_entity_poly.pdbx_strand_id
1 'polypeptide(L)'
;MSRKNQTLGEFIIENQSSFKYTSGELSRLINSIRLAAKVVNHEVNKAGLVDIIGTAGDTNIQGEDQQKLDVYANDKFIQTMTKRNIVCGIASEEEDHFVAINSQDENNQNKYVVLIDPLDGSSNIDVNVSVGTIFSIYRRVTPVGTPVTIDDFLQKGERQVAAGYIIYGTSTMLVYTTGDGVNGFTLNPAIGTFYLSHPDMRFPEDGKIYSVNEGNYIHFPQGVKNYIKYCQMEEGDRPYTSRYIGSLVSDFHRNMIKGGIYMYPKSSKNSDGKLRLLYECNPMAYIAEQAFGKASNGFQRIMEIEPTELHQRVPFFCGSKNMVEKAEEFMQKS
;
A
#
# COMPACT_ATOMS: atom_id res chain seq x y z
N MET A 1 13.97 -26.59 -11.83
CA MET A 1 14.14 -26.27 -10.38
C MET A 1 12.81 -25.92 -9.79
N SER A 2 12.50 -26.39 -8.58
CA SER A 2 11.25 -25.98 -7.90
C SER A 2 11.28 -24.48 -7.64
N ARG A 3 10.27 -23.70 -8.08
CA ARG A 3 10.14 -22.25 -7.81
C ARG A 3 10.19 -21.89 -6.31
N LYS A 4 9.99 -22.86 -5.43
CA LYS A 4 9.98 -22.69 -3.96
C LYS A 4 11.30 -22.18 -3.34
N ASN A 5 12.41 -22.17 -4.05
CA ASN A 5 13.71 -21.69 -3.55
C ASN A 5 14.23 -20.46 -4.29
N GLN A 6 13.40 -19.82 -5.13
CA GLN A 6 13.79 -18.63 -5.88
C GLN A 6 13.83 -17.41 -4.96
N THR A 7 14.95 -16.72 -4.92
CA THR A 7 15.07 -15.45 -4.19
C THR A 7 14.42 -14.30 -4.96
N LEU A 8 14.04 -13.23 -4.26
CA LEU A 8 13.53 -12.02 -4.90
C LEU A 8 14.54 -11.44 -5.92
N GLY A 9 15.85 -11.54 -5.64
CA GLY A 9 16.88 -11.06 -6.57
C GLY A 9 16.89 -11.85 -7.87
N GLU A 10 16.85 -13.19 -7.79
CA GLU A 10 16.76 -14.06 -8.96
C GLU A 10 15.47 -13.82 -9.75
N PHE A 11 14.34 -13.71 -9.04
CA PHE A 11 13.05 -13.40 -9.67
C PHE A 11 13.08 -12.09 -10.46
N ILE A 12 13.64 -11.02 -9.88
CA ILE A 12 13.77 -9.72 -10.57
C ILE A 12 14.64 -9.86 -11.84
N ILE A 13 15.76 -10.58 -11.78
CA ILE A 13 16.66 -10.78 -12.92
C ILE A 13 15.98 -11.58 -14.03
N GLU A 14 15.33 -12.70 -13.68
CA GLU A 14 14.66 -13.58 -14.64
C GLU A 14 13.47 -12.90 -15.35
N ASN A 15 12.73 -12.04 -14.64
CA ASN A 15 11.57 -11.35 -15.19
C ASN A 15 11.89 -9.93 -15.69
N GLN A 16 13.16 -9.52 -15.69
CA GLN A 16 13.54 -8.16 -16.06
C GLN A 16 13.11 -7.82 -17.50
N SER A 17 13.11 -8.76 -18.43
CA SER A 17 12.71 -8.54 -19.84
C SER A 17 11.20 -8.33 -20.03
N SER A 18 10.37 -8.83 -19.13
CA SER A 18 8.90 -8.67 -19.17
C SER A 18 8.43 -7.35 -18.54
N PHE A 19 9.28 -6.64 -17.82
CA PHE A 19 8.91 -5.34 -17.25
C PHE A 19 8.79 -4.28 -18.34
N LYS A 20 7.66 -3.60 -18.41
CA LYS A 20 7.31 -2.58 -19.43
C LYS A 20 8.38 -1.47 -19.62
N TYR A 21 9.23 -1.26 -18.61
CA TYR A 21 10.27 -0.23 -18.58
C TYR A 21 11.60 -0.83 -18.14
N THR A 22 12.12 -1.78 -18.90
CA THR A 22 13.34 -2.54 -18.61
C THR A 22 14.57 -1.63 -18.50
N SER A 23 14.76 -1.00 -17.35
CA SER A 23 16.05 -0.44 -16.98
C SER A 23 16.47 -1.07 -15.66
N GLY A 24 17.75 -1.38 -15.51
CA GLY A 24 18.29 -1.86 -14.24
C GLY A 24 18.02 -0.92 -13.04
N GLU A 25 17.52 0.29 -13.30
CA GLU A 25 17.12 1.30 -12.31
C GLU A 25 15.93 0.83 -11.49
N LEU A 26 14.83 0.32 -12.12
CA LEU A 26 13.66 -0.19 -11.38
C LEU A 26 14.06 -1.37 -10.49
N SER A 27 14.88 -2.29 -11.01
CA SER A 27 15.40 -3.42 -10.23
C SER A 27 16.23 -2.96 -9.03
N ARG A 28 17.07 -1.94 -9.21
CA ARG A 28 17.84 -1.32 -8.11
C ARG A 28 16.94 -0.65 -7.09
N LEU A 29 15.86 0.00 -7.53
CA LEU A 29 14.90 0.66 -6.66
C LEU A 29 14.14 -0.36 -5.78
N ILE A 30 13.60 -1.43 -6.37
CA ILE A 30 12.94 -2.51 -5.61
C ILE A 30 13.92 -3.14 -4.60
N ASN A 31 15.19 -3.33 -4.99
CA ASN A 31 16.22 -3.82 -4.07
C ASN A 31 16.52 -2.84 -2.93
N SER A 32 16.37 -1.54 -3.13
CA SER A 32 16.56 -0.54 -2.08
C SER A 32 15.38 -0.51 -1.10
N ILE A 33 14.15 -0.60 -1.61
CA ILE A 33 12.95 -0.76 -0.80
C ILE A 33 13.06 -2.04 0.06
N ARG A 34 13.47 -3.16 -0.56
CA ARG A 34 13.72 -4.42 0.16
C ARG A 34 14.75 -4.28 1.29
N LEU A 35 15.80 -3.50 1.07
CA LEU A 35 16.82 -3.27 2.10
C LEU A 35 16.25 -2.44 3.26
N ALA A 36 15.58 -1.33 2.98
CA ALA A 36 14.92 -0.52 4.00
C ALA A 36 13.91 -1.35 4.80
N ALA A 37 13.06 -2.14 4.12
CA ALA A 37 12.10 -3.03 4.75
C ALA A 37 12.74 -4.02 5.75
N LYS A 38 13.92 -4.58 5.44
CA LYS A 38 14.63 -5.46 6.38
C LYS A 38 15.11 -4.72 7.62
N VAL A 39 15.56 -3.47 7.47
CA VAL A 39 15.99 -2.64 8.59
C VAL A 39 14.79 -2.29 9.46
N VAL A 40 13.67 -1.85 8.85
CA VAL A 40 12.43 -1.59 9.60
C VAL A 40 11.92 -2.85 10.29
N ASN A 41 11.88 -4.00 9.60
CA ASN A 41 11.50 -5.28 10.20
C ASN A 41 12.33 -5.64 11.44
N HIS A 42 13.63 -5.36 11.40
CA HIS A 42 14.49 -5.62 12.55
C HIS A 42 14.09 -4.80 13.76
N GLU A 43 13.71 -3.54 13.58
CA GLU A 43 13.25 -2.67 14.66
C GLU A 43 11.83 -3.01 15.11
N VAL A 44 10.89 -3.27 14.18
CA VAL A 44 9.53 -3.74 14.52
C VAL A 44 9.59 -4.95 15.45
N ASN A 45 10.46 -5.92 15.15
CA ASN A 45 10.62 -7.13 15.97
C ASN A 45 11.27 -6.89 17.34
N LYS A 46 11.79 -5.68 17.59
CA LYS A 46 12.32 -5.26 18.90
C LYS A 46 11.34 -4.39 19.69
N ALA A 47 10.14 -4.13 19.15
CA ALA A 47 9.13 -3.36 19.85
C ALA A 47 8.90 -3.93 21.25
N GLY A 48 8.97 -3.08 22.28
CA GLY A 48 8.94 -3.48 23.69
C GLY A 48 10.31 -3.80 24.33
N LEU A 49 11.37 -3.99 23.53
CA LEU A 49 12.73 -4.22 24.05
C LEU A 49 13.62 -2.97 23.98
N VAL A 50 13.29 -2.03 23.11
CA VAL A 50 14.00 -0.77 22.91
C VAL A 50 12.99 0.38 22.90
N ASP A 51 13.45 1.62 23.13
CA ASP A 51 12.61 2.82 23.20
C ASP A 51 12.18 3.31 21.81
N ILE A 52 11.40 2.47 21.12
CA ILE A 52 10.78 2.77 19.82
C ILE A 52 9.24 2.70 19.85
N ILE A 53 8.67 2.36 21.00
CA ILE A 53 7.23 2.33 21.27
C ILE A 53 6.80 3.70 21.82
N GLY A 54 5.55 4.08 21.51
CA GLY A 54 4.93 5.31 21.97
C GLY A 54 5.12 6.49 21.02
N THR A 55 4.46 7.59 21.36
CA THR A 55 4.46 8.81 20.54
C THR A 55 5.84 9.45 20.50
N ALA A 56 6.19 10.05 19.36
CA ALA A 56 7.41 10.85 19.21
C ALA A 56 7.35 12.18 19.98
N GLY A 57 6.16 12.57 20.43
CA GLY A 57 5.89 13.83 21.11
C GLY A 57 5.47 14.94 20.16
N ASP A 58 5.48 14.68 18.86
CA ASP A 58 5.02 15.57 17.81
C ASP A 58 3.76 15.01 17.13
N THR A 59 2.98 15.88 16.53
CA THR A 59 1.88 15.53 15.65
C THR A 59 2.35 15.72 14.19
N ASN A 60 1.95 14.82 13.29
CA ASN A 60 2.19 15.04 11.87
C ASN A 60 1.31 16.19 11.34
N ILE A 61 1.59 16.66 10.12
CA ILE A 61 0.85 17.74 9.44
C ILE A 61 -0.67 17.54 9.47
N GLN A 62 -1.13 16.31 9.65
CA GLN A 62 -2.54 15.95 9.63
C GLN A 62 -3.17 15.92 11.02
N GLY A 63 -2.40 16.29 12.06
CA GLY A 63 -2.83 16.32 13.46
C GLY A 63 -2.95 14.91 14.09
N GLU A 64 -2.32 13.90 13.51
CA GLU A 64 -2.23 12.56 14.06
C GLU A 64 -0.95 12.45 14.90
N ASP A 65 -1.04 11.79 16.08
CA ASP A 65 0.11 11.55 16.94
C ASP A 65 1.11 10.63 16.22
N GLN A 66 2.31 11.16 15.93
CA GLN A 66 3.37 10.43 15.25
C GLN A 66 4.03 9.44 16.20
N GLN A 67 4.14 8.19 15.79
CA GLN A 67 4.83 7.16 16.57
C GLN A 67 6.33 7.22 16.28
N LYS A 68 7.16 6.90 17.26
CA LYS A 68 8.64 6.88 17.09
C LYS A 68 9.08 5.96 15.96
N LEU A 69 8.35 4.87 15.75
CA LEU A 69 8.67 3.91 14.71
C LEU A 69 8.27 4.41 13.31
N ASP A 70 7.25 5.29 13.19
CA ASP A 70 6.91 5.96 11.93
C ASP A 70 8.07 6.83 11.46
N VAL A 71 8.56 7.69 12.34
CA VAL A 71 9.72 8.55 12.08
C VAL A 71 10.93 7.72 11.67
N TYR A 72 11.20 6.65 12.41
CA TYR A 72 12.32 5.76 12.09
C TYR A 72 12.16 5.09 10.72
N ALA A 73 10.97 4.56 10.41
CA ALA A 73 10.69 3.91 9.14
C ALA A 73 10.83 4.90 7.97
N ASN A 74 10.23 6.09 8.11
CA ASN A 74 10.32 7.18 7.14
C ASN A 74 11.78 7.52 6.83
N ASP A 75 12.57 7.81 7.86
CA ASP A 75 14.00 8.11 7.72
C ASP A 75 14.77 7.01 6.99
N LYS A 76 14.51 5.73 7.31
CA LYS A 76 15.22 4.60 6.69
C LYS A 76 14.89 4.42 5.23
N PHE A 77 13.63 4.57 4.84
CA PHE A 77 13.24 4.52 3.43
C PHE A 77 13.84 5.68 2.65
N ILE A 78 13.69 6.93 3.12
CA ILE A 78 14.25 8.11 2.46
C ILE A 78 15.77 7.99 2.34
N GLN A 79 16.49 7.71 3.43
CA GLN A 79 17.95 7.59 3.44
C GLN A 79 18.46 6.50 2.50
N THR A 80 17.80 5.33 2.47
CA THR A 80 18.24 4.21 1.64
C THR A 80 18.11 4.52 0.15
N MET A 81 17.04 5.20 -0.26
CA MET A 81 16.82 5.57 -1.66
C MET A 81 17.69 6.77 -2.07
N THR A 82 17.85 7.76 -1.19
CA THR A 82 18.70 8.94 -1.44
C THR A 82 20.18 8.57 -1.60
N LYS A 83 20.74 7.81 -0.65
CA LYS A 83 22.16 7.42 -0.67
C LYS A 83 22.55 6.61 -1.90
N ARG A 84 21.60 5.95 -2.54
CA ARG A 84 21.84 5.14 -3.73
C ARG A 84 21.63 5.91 -5.04
N ASN A 85 21.13 7.14 -4.96
CA ASN A 85 20.84 8.02 -6.09
C ASN A 85 20.09 7.28 -7.22
N ILE A 86 18.92 6.71 -6.89
CA ILE A 86 18.13 5.89 -7.83
C ILE A 86 16.75 6.46 -8.11
N VAL A 87 16.37 7.53 -7.43
CA VAL A 87 15.11 8.26 -7.61
C VAL A 87 15.37 9.75 -7.75
N CYS A 88 14.52 10.47 -8.45
CA CYS A 88 14.59 11.92 -8.54
C CYS A 88 13.80 12.62 -7.42
N GLY A 89 12.87 11.92 -6.78
CA GLY A 89 12.13 12.44 -5.64
C GLY A 89 11.33 11.36 -4.91
N ILE A 90 10.98 11.68 -3.68
CA ILE A 90 10.18 10.82 -2.79
C ILE A 90 9.10 11.68 -2.15
N ALA A 91 7.85 11.22 -2.18
CA ALA A 91 6.76 11.77 -1.38
C ALA A 91 6.38 10.73 -0.32
N SER A 92 6.37 11.13 0.93
CA SER A 92 5.99 10.29 2.07
C SER A 92 4.74 10.82 2.72
N GLU A 93 3.95 9.93 3.30
CA GLU A 93 2.81 10.29 4.12
C GLU A 93 3.21 11.16 5.31
N GLU A 94 4.41 10.93 5.85
CA GLU A 94 4.96 11.58 7.04
C GLU A 94 5.62 12.94 6.75
N GLU A 95 5.77 13.33 5.49
CA GLU A 95 6.41 14.58 5.08
C GLU A 95 5.40 15.55 4.47
N ASP A 96 5.45 16.83 4.86
CA ASP A 96 4.57 17.89 4.34
C ASP A 96 4.72 18.07 2.82
N HIS A 97 5.95 17.91 2.35
CA HIS A 97 6.34 18.13 0.97
C HIS A 97 7.17 16.95 0.45
N PHE A 98 7.22 16.81 -0.86
CA PHE A 98 8.11 15.82 -1.44
C PHE A 98 9.59 16.19 -1.20
N VAL A 99 10.43 15.17 -1.05
CA VAL A 99 11.88 15.29 -0.93
C VAL A 99 12.50 15.17 -2.32
N ALA A 100 13.05 16.26 -2.85
CA ALA A 100 13.76 16.24 -4.12
C ALA A 100 15.20 15.70 -3.92
N ILE A 101 15.60 14.75 -4.76
CA ILE A 101 16.90 14.08 -4.68
C ILE A 101 17.82 14.62 -5.78
N ASN A 102 18.97 15.18 -5.37
CA ASN A 102 19.98 15.73 -6.30
C ASN A 102 19.41 16.68 -7.35
N SER A 103 18.47 17.54 -6.94
CA SER A 103 17.76 18.47 -7.80
C SER A 103 18.69 19.51 -8.46
N GLN A 104 19.90 19.72 -7.94
CA GLN A 104 20.91 20.64 -8.47
C GLN A 104 21.91 19.96 -9.42
N ASP A 105 21.82 18.63 -9.61
CA ASP A 105 22.70 17.91 -10.51
C ASP A 105 22.04 17.78 -11.89
N GLU A 106 22.47 18.61 -12.85
CA GLU A 106 22.03 18.58 -14.25
C GLU A 106 22.32 17.21 -14.93
N ASN A 107 23.22 16.41 -14.35
CA ASN A 107 23.53 15.06 -14.81
C ASN A 107 22.64 13.99 -14.18
N ASN A 108 21.70 14.37 -13.31
CA ASN A 108 20.79 13.44 -12.69
C ASN A 108 19.86 12.80 -13.74
N GLN A 109 20.17 11.56 -14.12
CA GLN A 109 19.43 10.78 -15.11
C GLN A 109 18.33 9.91 -14.50
N ASN A 110 18.00 10.07 -13.20
CA ASN A 110 16.96 9.32 -12.54
C ASN A 110 15.58 9.60 -13.16
N LYS A 111 14.80 8.53 -13.35
CA LYS A 111 13.52 8.54 -14.09
C LYS A 111 12.31 8.28 -13.21
N TYR A 112 12.53 7.94 -11.95
CA TYR A 112 11.46 7.48 -11.08
C TYR A 112 11.27 8.38 -9.88
N VAL A 113 10.01 8.53 -9.48
CA VAL A 113 9.59 9.04 -8.17
C VAL A 113 8.93 7.91 -7.39
N VAL A 114 9.03 7.98 -6.07
CA VAL A 114 8.42 7.02 -5.14
C VAL A 114 7.44 7.76 -4.25
N LEU A 115 6.26 7.16 -4.06
CA LEU A 115 5.30 7.58 -3.07
C LEU A 115 5.17 6.45 -2.05
N ILE A 116 5.20 6.78 -0.76
CA ILE A 116 5.31 5.79 0.30
C ILE A 116 4.47 6.17 1.52
N ASP A 117 3.78 5.19 2.08
CA ASP A 117 3.38 5.15 3.49
C ASP A 117 4.42 4.27 4.21
N PRO A 118 5.29 4.86 5.02
CA PRO A 118 6.39 4.12 5.65
C PRO A 118 5.93 3.06 6.62
N LEU A 119 4.79 3.28 7.30
CA LEU A 119 4.31 2.35 8.32
C LEU A 119 2.77 2.41 8.53
N ASP A 120 2.01 1.83 7.57
CA ASP A 120 0.56 1.66 7.70
C ASP A 120 0.16 0.98 9.00
N GLY A 121 -0.80 1.58 9.68
CA GLY A 121 -1.37 1.03 10.91
C GLY A 121 -0.48 1.19 12.14
N SER A 122 0.38 2.18 12.20
CA SER A 122 1.32 2.46 13.29
C SER A 122 0.69 2.52 14.68
N SER A 123 -0.55 2.95 14.80
CA SER A 123 -1.32 2.91 16.06
C SER A 123 -1.51 1.49 16.63
N ASN A 124 -1.21 0.46 15.87
CA ASN A 124 -1.28 -0.94 16.29
C ASN A 124 0.04 -1.49 16.87
N ILE A 125 1.12 -0.72 16.84
CA ILE A 125 2.46 -1.16 17.30
C ILE A 125 2.43 -1.47 18.79
N ASP A 126 1.83 -0.59 19.58
CA ASP A 126 1.79 -0.69 21.04
C ASP A 126 0.99 -1.90 21.54
N VAL A 127 0.15 -2.46 20.69
CA VAL A 127 -0.70 -3.63 21.00
C VAL A 127 -0.28 -4.88 20.22
N ASN A 128 0.90 -4.84 19.59
CA ASN A 128 1.50 -5.96 18.87
C ASN A 128 0.63 -6.55 17.75
N VAL A 129 -0.10 -5.69 17.04
CA VAL A 129 -0.84 -6.05 15.82
C VAL A 129 0.02 -5.73 14.61
N SER A 130 -0.12 -6.53 13.55
CA SER A 130 0.69 -6.39 12.34
C SER A 130 0.52 -5.02 11.69
N VAL A 131 1.63 -4.44 11.29
CA VAL A 131 1.75 -3.16 10.56
C VAL A 131 2.37 -3.41 9.20
N GLY A 132 2.42 -2.40 8.34
CA GLY A 132 2.99 -2.57 7.01
C GLY A 132 3.60 -1.30 6.43
N THR A 133 4.32 -1.46 5.33
CA THR A 133 4.78 -0.35 4.48
C THR A 133 4.07 -0.47 3.13
N ILE A 134 3.59 0.63 2.57
CA ILE A 134 2.97 0.66 1.25
C ILE A 134 3.80 1.55 0.34
N PHE A 135 4.05 1.15 -0.89
CA PHE A 135 4.81 1.96 -1.84
C PHE A 135 4.25 1.88 -3.25
N SER A 136 4.44 2.96 -4.00
CA SER A 136 4.24 3.00 -5.44
C SER A 136 5.39 3.73 -6.14
N ILE A 137 5.63 3.34 -7.39
CA ILE A 137 6.69 3.88 -8.22
C ILE A 137 6.05 4.42 -9.50
N TYR A 138 6.39 5.66 -9.84
CA TYR A 138 5.97 6.29 -11.09
C TYR A 138 7.20 6.76 -11.88
N ARG A 139 7.02 6.90 -13.19
CA ARG A 139 7.98 7.67 -13.97
C ARG A 139 7.68 9.15 -13.83
N ARG A 140 8.73 9.95 -13.71
CA ARG A 140 8.60 11.39 -13.75
C ARG A 140 7.99 11.86 -15.08
N VAL A 141 7.20 12.93 -15.05
CA VAL A 141 6.63 13.57 -16.24
C VAL A 141 7.50 14.73 -16.73
N THR A 142 8.25 15.36 -15.82
CA THR A 142 9.24 16.40 -16.18
C THR A 142 10.43 15.77 -16.91
N PRO A 143 11.10 16.53 -17.81
CA PRO A 143 12.27 16.02 -18.54
C PRO A 143 13.39 15.55 -17.60
N VAL A 144 14.07 14.47 -17.98
CA VAL A 144 15.27 13.99 -17.27
C VAL A 144 16.34 15.08 -17.31
N GLY A 145 17.08 15.26 -16.19
CA GLY A 145 18.07 16.32 -16.04
C GLY A 145 17.49 17.67 -15.58
N THR A 146 16.16 17.78 -15.40
CA THR A 146 15.54 18.96 -14.81
C THR A 146 15.16 18.72 -13.34
N PRO A 147 14.90 19.75 -12.53
CA PRO A 147 14.36 19.58 -11.19
C PRO A 147 13.03 18.81 -11.21
N VAL A 148 12.81 17.96 -10.21
CA VAL A 148 11.53 17.31 -9.97
C VAL A 148 10.52 18.34 -9.47
N THR A 149 9.25 18.20 -9.89
CA THR A 149 8.16 19.10 -9.49
C THR A 149 7.01 18.30 -8.87
N ILE A 150 6.03 18.97 -8.33
CA ILE A 150 4.83 18.35 -7.77
C ILE A 150 4.07 17.50 -8.81
N ASP A 151 4.10 17.88 -10.08
CA ASP A 151 3.43 17.17 -11.17
C ASP A 151 4.01 15.76 -11.40
N ASP A 152 5.26 15.52 -10.98
CA ASP A 152 5.88 14.20 -11.03
C ASP A 152 5.22 13.21 -10.06
N PHE A 153 4.53 13.72 -9.02
CA PHE A 153 3.84 12.93 -8.00
C PHE A 153 2.32 12.91 -8.19
N LEU A 154 1.72 14.03 -8.63
CA LEU A 154 0.29 14.12 -8.86
C LEU A 154 -0.14 13.41 -10.15
N GLN A 155 0.01 12.11 -10.18
CA GLN A 155 -0.33 11.26 -11.32
C GLN A 155 -1.43 10.26 -10.95
N LYS A 156 -2.32 9.96 -11.91
CA LYS A 156 -3.35 8.92 -11.76
C LYS A 156 -2.72 7.57 -11.41
N GLY A 157 -3.46 6.78 -10.64
CA GLY A 157 -3.02 5.44 -10.23
C GLY A 157 -2.67 4.51 -11.40
N GLU A 158 -3.32 4.65 -12.55
CA GLU A 158 -3.03 3.86 -13.76
C GLU A 158 -1.65 4.09 -14.37
N ARG A 159 -0.95 5.17 -13.98
CA ARG A 159 0.42 5.47 -14.43
C ARG A 159 1.51 4.83 -13.58
N GLN A 160 1.16 4.12 -12.53
CA GLN A 160 2.11 3.35 -11.73
C GLN A 160 2.90 2.37 -12.63
N VAL A 161 4.19 2.28 -12.40
CA VAL A 161 5.06 1.28 -13.05
C VAL A 161 5.33 0.10 -12.14
N ALA A 162 5.18 0.29 -10.84
CA ALA A 162 5.20 -0.76 -9.84
C ALA A 162 4.48 -0.28 -8.57
N ALA A 163 3.90 -1.21 -7.85
CA ALA A 163 3.38 -0.99 -6.51
C ALA A 163 3.60 -2.24 -5.65
N GLY A 164 3.66 -2.05 -4.35
CA GLY A 164 3.82 -3.15 -3.41
C GLY A 164 3.56 -2.74 -1.98
N TYR A 165 3.54 -3.73 -1.13
CA TYR A 165 3.53 -3.54 0.32
C TYR A 165 4.44 -4.54 1.01
N ILE A 166 4.88 -4.18 2.20
CA ILE A 166 5.52 -5.09 3.14
C ILE A 166 4.56 -5.24 4.32
N ILE A 167 4.27 -6.47 4.73
CA ILE A 167 3.54 -6.76 5.95
C ILE A 167 4.52 -7.31 6.99
N TYR A 168 4.57 -6.67 8.15
CA TYR A 168 5.35 -7.07 9.32
C TYR A 168 4.42 -7.80 10.30
N GLY A 169 4.24 -9.11 10.08
CA GLY A 169 3.33 -9.97 10.83
C GLY A 169 4.05 -11.20 11.38
N THR A 170 3.31 -12.30 11.53
CA THR A 170 3.88 -13.60 11.96
C THR A 170 5.03 -14.07 11.07
N SER A 171 5.02 -13.66 9.82
CA SER A 171 6.18 -13.64 8.94
C SER A 171 6.21 -12.30 8.20
N THR A 172 7.39 -11.80 7.86
CA THR A 172 7.50 -10.59 7.05
C THR A 172 7.41 -10.97 5.59
N MET A 173 6.47 -10.37 4.88
CA MET A 173 6.28 -10.59 3.46
C MET A 173 6.37 -9.29 2.67
N LEU A 174 7.03 -9.34 1.53
CA LEU A 174 7.00 -8.32 0.50
C LEU A 174 6.13 -8.83 -0.65
N VAL A 175 5.07 -8.09 -0.96
CA VAL A 175 4.16 -8.37 -2.08
C VAL A 175 4.24 -7.21 -3.04
N TYR A 176 4.46 -7.49 -4.34
CA TYR A 176 4.54 -6.42 -5.33
C TYR A 176 4.12 -6.87 -6.72
N THR A 177 3.88 -5.89 -7.56
CA THR A 177 3.60 -6.03 -8.99
C THR A 177 4.36 -4.98 -9.79
N THR A 178 4.68 -5.31 -11.03
CA THR A 178 5.19 -4.40 -12.05
C THR A 178 4.23 -4.30 -13.25
N GLY A 179 2.96 -4.70 -13.04
CA GLY A 179 1.93 -4.70 -14.08
C GLY A 179 1.77 -6.04 -14.79
N ASP A 180 2.40 -7.11 -14.29
CA ASP A 180 2.31 -8.47 -14.83
C ASP A 180 2.10 -9.48 -13.69
N GLY A 181 0.89 -9.41 -13.09
CA GLY A 181 0.50 -10.21 -11.94
C GLY A 181 1.17 -9.78 -10.63
N VAL A 182 0.81 -10.46 -9.55
CA VAL A 182 1.22 -10.15 -8.17
C VAL A 182 1.98 -11.32 -7.58
N ASN A 183 3.13 -11.06 -6.97
CA ASN A 183 3.95 -12.08 -6.35
C ASN A 183 4.33 -11.72 -4.91
N GLY A 184 4.28 -12.71 -4.01
CA GLY A 184 4.60 -12.57 -2.60
C GLY A 184 5.87 -13.33 -2.21
N PHE A 185 6.72 -12.64 -1.45
CA PHE A 185 8.03 -13.12 -1.01
C PHE A 185 8.12 -13.07 0.51
N THR A 186 8.45 -14.19 1.13
CA THR A 186 8.62 -14.28 2.59
C THR A 186 10.08 -14.11 2.97
N LEU A 187 10.33 -13.29 3.97
CA LEU A 187 11.66 -13.10 4.54
C LEU A 187 12.09 -14.31 5.35
N ASN A 188 13.24 -14.88 5.02
CA ASN A 188 13.97 -15.76 5.94
C ASN A 188 14.83 -14.88 6.85
N PRO A 189 14.47 -14.70 8.13
CA PRO A 189 15.19 -13.76 9.01
C PRO A 189 16.60 -14.22 9.35
N ALA A 190 16.87 -15.53 9.32
CA ALA A 190 18.19 -16.08 9.67
C ALA A 190 19.29 -15.66 8.69
N ILE A 191 18.94 -15.47 7.41
CA ILE A 191 19.89 -15.09 6.36
C ILE A 191 19.52 -13.77 5.67
N GLY A 192 18.43 -13.13 6.10
CA GLY A 192 18.01 -11.82 5.59
C GLY A 192 17.62 -11.84 4.10
N THR A 193 17.04 -12.94 3.60
CA THR A 193 16.71 -13.11 2.18
C THR A 193 15.22 -13.37 2.00
N PHE A 194 14.61 -12.65 1.04
CA PHE A 194 13.23 -12.89 0.64
C PHE A 194 13.16 -13.99 -0.42
N TYR A 195 12.31 -14.98 -0.21
CA TYR A 195 12.05 -16.09 -1.11
C TYR A 195 10.62 -16.05 -1.65
N LEU A 196 10.45 -16.39 -2.93
CA LEU A 196 9.14 -16.52 -3.57
C LEU A 196 8.32 -17.61 -2.88
N SER A 197 7.34 -17.19 -2.08
CA SER A 197 6.47 -18.08 -1.32
C SER A 197 5.05 -18.15 -1.88
N HIS A 198 4.59 -17.07 -2.51
CA HIS A 198 3.25 -16.92 -3.06
C HIS A 198 3.35 -16.38 -4.50
N PRO A 199 3.61 -17.26 -5.48
CA PRO A 199 3.61 -16.86 -6.89
C PRO A 199 2.17 -16.66 -7.36
N ASP A 200 1.97 -15.69 -8.27
CA ASP A 200 0.72 -15.43 -8.97
C ASP A 200 -0.48 -15.31 -8.00
N MET A 201 -0.35 -14.39 -7.04
CA MET A 201 -1.41 -14.14 -6.03
C MET A 201 -2.62 -13.53 -6.71
N ARG A 202 -3.81 -14.04 -6.36
CA ARG A 202 -5.08 -13.60 -6.93
C ARG A 202 -6.15 -13.48 -5.87
N PHE A 203 -7.00 -12.47 -6.00
CA PHE A 203 -8.26 -12.46 -5.28
C PHE A 203 -9.18 -13.55 -5.84
N PRO A 204 -9.86 -14.34 -5.00
CA PRO A 204 -11.07 -15.04 -5.43
C PRO A 204 -12.10 -14.03 -5.94
N GLU A 205 -12.86 -14.36 -6.98
CA GLU A 205 -13.90 -13.47 -7.53
C GLU A 205 -14.94 -13.08 -6.48
N ASP A 206 -15.26 -14.03 -5.60
CA ASP A 206 -16.15 -13.88 -4.45
C ASP A 206 -15.42 -14.16 -3.15
N GLY A 207 -16.02 -13.72 -2.05
CA GLY A 207 -15.54 -14.01 -0.71
C GLY A 207 -16.67 -14.00 0.33
N LYS A 208 -16.30 -14.42 1.55
CA LYS A 208 -17.24 -14.47 2.69
C LYS A 208 -16.75 -13.65 3.87
N ILE A 209 -15.89 -12.63 3.60
CA ILE A 209 -15.32 -11.75 4.63
C ILE A 209 -15.61 -10.31 4.23
N TYR A 210 -16.11 -9.52 5.17
CA TYR A 210 -16.14 -8.06 5.04
C TYR A 210 -15.38 -7.42 6.20
N SER A 211 -14.60 -6.40 5.87
CA SER A 211 -13.68 -5.72 6.78
C SER A 211 -14.01 -4.23 6.82
N VAL A 212 -14.65 -3.80 7.89
CA VAL A 212 -15.03 -2.40 8.13
C VAL A 212 -15.12 -2.13 9.62
N ASN A 213 -14.75 -0.93 10.05
CA ASN A 213 -14.95 -0.52 11.45
C ASN A 213 -16.44 -0.21 11.72
N GLU A 214 -17.22 -1.21 12.11
CA GLU A 214 -18.64 -1.06 12.42
C GLU A 214 -18.92 -0.14 13.61
N GLY A 215 -17.92 0.18 14.43
CA GLY A 215 -18.04 1.21 15.47
C GLY A 215 -18.44 2.60 14.91
N ASN A 216 -18.18 2.82 13.61
CA ASN A 216 -18.59 4.01 12.90
C ASN A 216 -19.93 3.89 12.15
N TYR A 217 -20.67 2.79 12.33
CA TYR A 217 -21.89 2.48 11.57
C TYR A 217 -22.91 3.62 11.52
N ILE A 218 -23.15 4.30 12.64
CA ILE A 218 -24.11 5.42 12.70
C ILE A 218 -23.73 6.58 11.76
N HIS A 219 -22.44 6.75 11.47
CA HIS A 219 -21.88 7.82 10.65
C HIS A 219 -21.79 7.47 9.16
N PHE A 220 -22.01 6.20 8.79
CA PHE A 220 -21.90 5.75 7.39
C PHE A 220 -23.07 6.23 6.52
N PRO A 221 -22.83 6.43 5.20
CA PRO A 221 -23.90 6.63 4.24
C PRO A 221 -24.86 5.44 4.22
N GLN A 222 -26.11 5.69 3.79
CA GLN A 222 -27.15 4.67 3.78
C GLN A 222 -26.76 3.44 2.92
N GLY A 223 -26.11 3.66 1.76
CA GLY A 223 -25.62 2.57 0.89
C GLY A 223 -24.68 1.61 1.60
N VAL A 224 -23.72 2.13 2.39
CA VAL A 224 -22.82 1.31 3.19
C VAL A 224 -23.57 0.53 4.26
N LYS A 225 -24.51 1.17 4.98
CA LYS A 225 -25.37 0.51 5.96
C LYS A 225 -26.16 -0.63 5.34
N ASN A 226 -26.74 -0.40 4.17
CA ASN A 226 -27.51 -1.39 3.44
C ASN A 226 -26.62 -2.58 2.99
N TYR A 227 -25.40 -2.30 2.52
CA TYR A 227 -24.44 -3.35 2.15
C TYR A 227 -23.99 -4.18 3.36
N ILE A 228 -23.69 -3.55 4.51
CA ILE A 228 -23.36 -4.28 5.76
C ILE A 228 -24.53 -5.18 6.15
N LYS A 229 -25.77 -4.64 6.13
CA LYS A 229 -26.96 -5.42 6.42
C LYS A 229 -27.12 -6.60 5.43
N TYR A 230 -26.88 -6.38 4.15
CA TYR A 230 -26.86 -7.46 3.15
C TYR A 230 -25.82 -8.54 3.52
N CYS A 231 -24.62 -8.19 3.95
CA CYS A 231 -23.61 -9.16 4.38
C CYS A 231 -24.05 -9.98 5.60
N GLN A 232 -24.92 -9.43 6.45
CA GLN A 232 -25.39 -10.05 7.71
C GLN A 232 -26.67 -10.87 7.57
N MET A 233 -27.40 -10.75 6.45
CA MET A 233 -28.65 -11.50 6.25
C MET A 233 -28.39 -12.98 6.03
N GLU A 234 -29.29 -13.82 6.53
CA GLU A 234 -29.27 -15.27 6.30
C GLU A 234 -29.97 -15.60 4.96
N GLU A 235 -29.23 -15.56 3.86
CA GLU A 235 -29.71 -15.84 2.52
C GLU A 235 -28.56 -16.27 1.59
N GLY A 236 -28.71 -17.40 0.89
CA GLY A 236 -27.67 -17.97 0.05
C GLY A 236 -26.41 -18.33 0.86
N ASP A 237 -25.28 -17.81 0.43
CA ASP A 237 -23.98 -18.02 1.08
C ASP A 237 -23.70 -17.08 2.26
N ARG A 238 -24.66 -16.25 2.64
CA ARG A 238 -24.59 -15.31 3.78
C ARG A 238 -25.17 -15.95 5.05
N PRO A 239 -24.84 -15.51 6.25
CA PRO A 239 -24.08 -14.29 6.56
C PRO A 239 -22.58 -14.42 6.30
N TYR A 240 -21.96 -13.30 5.86
CA TYR A 240 -20.52 -13.21 5.74
C TYR A 240 -19.88 -12.92 7.11
N THR A 241 -18.59 -13.27 7.24
CA THR A 241 -17.86 -13.06 8.48
C THR A 241 -17.29 -11.65 8.55
N SER A 242 -17.60 -10.89 9.60
CA SER A 242 -16.94 -9.62 9.90
C SER A 242 -15.52 -9.89 10.41
N ARG A 243 -14.53 -9.28 9.77
CA ARG A 243 -13.12 -9.33 10.17
C ARG A 243 -12.49 -7.96 9.91
N TYR A 244 -12.13 -7.25 10.95
CA TYR A 244 -11.48 -5.95 10.88
C TYR A 244 -10.29 -5.92 11.85
N ILE A 245 -9.07 -5.78 11.31
CA ILE A 245 -7.81 -5.72 12.08
C ILE A 245 -7.49 -4.27 12.42
N GLY A 246 -7.80 -3.34 11.50
CA GLY A 246 -7.50 -1.93 11.66
C GLY A 246 -6.12 -1.53 11.13
N SER A 247 -5.48 -2.40 10.33
CA SER A 247 -4.34 -2.12 9.47
C SER A 247 -4.75 -2.43 8.04
N LEU A 248 -4.63 -1.46 7.13
CA LEU A 248 -5.03 -1.63 5.72
C LEU A 248 -4.28 -2.80 5.09
N VAL A 249 -2.96 -2.86 5.27
CA VAL A 249 -2.13 -3.93 4.71
C VAL A 249 -2.58 -5.30 5.21
N SER A 250 -2.88 -5.43 6.49
CA SER A 250 -3.25 -6.72 7.10
C SER A 250 -4.64 -7.19 6.66
N ASP A 251 -5.62 -6.30 6.64
CA ASP A 251 -6.97 -6.59 6.17
C ASP A 251 -7.00 -6.92 4.68
N PHE A 252 -6.27 -6.15 3.87
CA PHE A 252 -6.12 -6.37 2.44
C PHE A 252 -5.45 -7.72 2.14
N HIS A 253 -4.30 -8.01 2.76
CA HIS A 253 -3.55 -9.25 2.54
C HIS A 253 -4.40 -10.49 2.85
N ARG A 254 -5.12 -10.47 3.99
CA ARG A 254 -6.06 -11.55 4.32
C ARG A 254 -7.15 -11.71 3.27
N ASN A 255 -7.77 -10.59 2.83
CA ASN A 255 -8.86 -10.63 1.87
C ASN A 255 -8.36 -11.08 0.48
N MET A 256 -7.13 -10.74 0.08
CA MET A 256 -6.53 -11.22 -1.17
C MET A 256 -6.35 -12.74 -1.17
N ILE A 257 -5.99 -13.34 -0.02
CA ILE A 257 -5.78 -14.79 0.07
C ILE A 257 -7.10 -15.56 0.23
N LYS A 258 -8.07 -15.00 0.98
CA LYS A 258 -9.28 -15.73 1.40
C LYS A 258 -10.55 -15.35 0.63
N GLY A 259 -10.50 -14.28 -0.14
CA GLY A 259 -11.69 -13.62 -0.67
C GLY A 259 -12.36 -12.75 0.38
N GLY A 260 -12.73 -11.54 -0.01
CA GLY A 260 -13.38 -10.59 0.88
C GLY A 260 -13.29 -9.16 0.37
N ILE A 261 -13.94 -8.25 1.09
CA ILE A 261 -13.91 -6.81 0.82
C ILE A 261 -13.40 -6.04 2.04
N TYR A 262 -12.48 -5.11 1.81
CA TYR A 262 -12.10 -4.07 2.75
C TYR A 262 -12.83 -2.78 2.41
N MET A 263 -13.40 -2.11 3.41
CA MET A 263 -14.15 -0.88 3.23
C MET A 263 -13.70 0.18 4.24
N TYR A 264 -13.31 1.32 3.71
CA TYR A 264 -13.11 2.56 4.48
C TYR A 264 -13.93 3.68 3.84
N PRO A 265 -15.26 3.69 4.08
CA PRO A 265 -16.17 4.63 3.43
C PRO A 265 -16.02 6.05 4.00
N LYS A 266 -16.49 7.05 3.26
CA LYS A 266 -16.77 8.37 3.86
C LYS A 266 -17.76 8.25 5.00
N SER A 267 -17.72 9.21 5.89
CA SER A 267 -18.63 9.28 7.03
C SER A 267 -19.01 10.73 7.32
N SER A 268 -20.01 10.94 8.18
CA SER A 268 -20.35 12.29 8.62
C SER A 268 -19.23 13.00 9.40
N LYS A 269 -18.22 12.24 9.86
CA LYS A 269 -17.01 12.77 10.51
C LYS A 269 -15.87 13.04 9.53
N ASN A 270 -15.83 12.30 8.41
CA ASN A 270 -14.78 12.38 7.37
C ASN A 270 -15.46 12.33 6.01
N SER A 271 -15.85 13.50 5.49
CA SER A 271 -16.59 13.65 4.24
C SER A 271 -15.83 13.14 3.03
N ASP A 272 -14.51 13.27 3.05
CA ASP A 272 -13.61 12.91 1.95
C ASP A 272 -12.96 11.53 2.13
N GLY A 273 -13.39 10.77 3.17
CA GLY A 273 -12.73 9.53 3.57
C GLY A 273 -11.58 9.78 4.53
N LYS A 274 -10.81 8.74 4.86
CA LYS A 274 -9.65 8.86 5.76
C LYS A 274 -8.34 8.46 5.07
N LEU A 275 -8.38 7.45 4.19
CA LEU A 275 -7.19 6.94 3.53
C LEU A 275 -6.69 7.91 2.45
N ARG A 276 -5.36 7.96 2.25
CA ARG A 276 -4.72 8.85 1.28
C ARG A 276 -4.69 8.21 -0.09
N LEU A 277 -5.13 8.99 -1.09
CA LEU A 277 -5.20 8.50 -2.48
C LEU A 277 -3.84 7.99 -2.97
N LEU A 278 -2.79 8.78 -2.78
CA LEU A 278 -1.49 8.55 -3.41
C LEU A 278 -0.63 7.52 -2.67
N TYR A 279 -0.67 7.50 -1.34
CA TYR A 279 0.22 6.65 -0.53
C TYR A 279 -0.36 5.28 -0.23
N GLU A 280 -1.70 5.18 -0.11
CA GLU A 280 -2.40 3.98 0.32
C GLU A 280 -3.33 3.44 -0.79
N CYS A 281 -4.30 4.25 -1.26
CA CYS A 281 -5.36 3.74 -2.13
C CYS A 281 -4.88 3.37 -3.53
N ASN A 282 -4.06 4.21 -4.19
CA ASN A 282 -3.53 3.94 -5.52
C ASN A 282 -2.64 2.69 -5.58
N PRO A 283 -1.61 2.52 -4.70
CA PRO A 283 -0.81 1.30 -4.72
C PRO A 283 -1.63 0.05 -4.42
N MET A 284 -2.53 0.08 -3.43
CA MET A 284 -3.36 -1.07 -3.10
C MET A 284 -4.38 -1.39 -4.19
N ALA A 285 -4.93 -0.36 -4.87
CA ALA A 285 -5.81 -0.54 -6.02
C ALA A 285 -5.06 -1.18 -7.21
N TYR A 286 -3.83 -0.74 -7.49
CA TYR A 286 -3.03 -1.32 -8.56
C TYR A 286 -2.73 -2.80 -8.28
N ILE A 287 -2.33 -3.15 -7.07
CA ILE A 287 -2.11 -4.53 -6.66
C ILE A 287 -3.41 -5.35 -6.78
N ALA A 288 -4.54 -4.80 -6.30
CA ALA A 288 -5.81 -5.50 -6.36
C ALA A 288 -6.22 -5.85 -7.80
N GLU A 289 -6.12 -4.89 -8.72
CA GLU A 289 -6.47 -5.10 -10.12
C GLU A 289 -5.52 -6.08 -10.82
N GLN A 290 -4.22 -6.03 -10.52
CA GLN A 290 -3.25 -7.00 -11.02
C GLN A 290 -3.47 -8.41 -10.43
N ALA A 291 -4.18 -8.51 -9.30
CA ALA A 291 -4.61 -9.76 -8.68
C ALA A 291 -6.07 -10.12 -9.00
N PHE A 292 -6.67 -9.56 -10.06
CA PHE A 292 -8.06 -9.81 -10.51
C PHE A 292 -9.14 -9.37 -9.50
N GLY A 293 -8.80 -8.55 -8.52
CA GLY A 293 -9.73 -7.86 -7.64
C GLY A 293 -10.22 -6.54 -8.24
N LYS A 294 -10.88 -5.73 -7.42
CA LYS A 294 -11.37 -4.40 -7.79
C LYS A 294 -11.16 -3.40 -6.67
N ALA A 295 -10.96 -2.14 -7.03
CA ALA A 295 -10.88 -1.03 -6.09
C ALA A 295 -11.67 0.19 -6.57
N SER A 296 -12.45 0.78 -5.67
CA SER A 296 -13.41 1.86 -5.96
C SER A 296 -13.52 2.81 -4.77
N ASN A 297 -13.96 4.04 -5.03
CA ASN A 297 -14.41 4.96 -3.96
C ASN A 297 -15.90 4.80 -3.61
N GLY A 298 -16.54 3.77 -4.19
CA GLY A 298 -17.98 3.51 -4.12
C GLY A 298 -18.75 3.96 -5.39
N PHE A 299 -18.14 4.78 -6.25
CA PHE A 299 -18.76 5.32 -7.48
C PHE A 299 -17.80 5.31 -8.66
N GLN A 300 -16.51 5.44 -8.43
CA GLN A 300 -15.46 5.56 -9.45
C GLN A 300 -14.30 4.64 -9.09
N ARG A 301 -13.66 4.10 -10.13
CA ARG A 301 -12.43 3.31 -10.02
C ARG A 301 -11.31 4.19 -9.43
N ILE A 302 -10.62 3.70 -8.40
CA ILE A 302 -9.55 4.45 -7.71
C ILE A 302 -8.47 4.89 -8.69
N MET A 303 -8.03 4.02 -9.57
CA MET A 303 -6.94 4.25 -10.51
C MET A 303 -7.18 5.42 -11.48
N GLU A 304 -8.43 5.86 -11.67
CA GLU A 304 -8.83 6.94 -12.56
C GLU A 304 -9.01 8.29 -11.87
N ILE A 305 -8.93 8.33 -10.54
CA ILE A 305 -9.05 9.58 -9.79
C ILE A 305 -7.85 10.47 -10.08
N GLU A 306 -8.12 11.72 -10.47
CA GLU A 306 -7.10 12.76 -10.69
C GLU A 306 -6.65 13.29 -9.34
N PRO A 307 -5.38 13.13 -8.94
CA PRO A 307 -4.90 13.72 -7.69
C PRO A 307 -4.77 15.23 -7.81
N THR A 308 -5.18 15.95 -6.78
CA THR A 308 -5.11 17.42 -6.70
C THR A 308 -4.08 17.90 -5.67
N GLU A 309 -3.73 17.05 -4.71
CA GLU A 309 -2.75 17.34 -3.66
C GLU A 309 -2.10 16.04 -3.14
N LEU A 310 -0.92 16.16 -2.51
CA LEU A 310 -0.16 14.99 -2.02
C LEU A 310 -0.92 14.18 -0.99
N HIS A 311 -1.63 14.83 -0.08
CA HIS A 311 -2.33 14.19 1.03
C HIS A 311 -3.84 14.04 0.79
N GLN A 312 -4.29 14.09 -0.47
CA GLN A 312 -5.69 13.93 -0.83
C GLN A 312 -6.26 12.63 -0.25
N ARG A 313 -7.39 12.75 0.43
CA ARG A 313 -8.11 11.61 1.01
C ARG A 313 -9.25 11.16 0.11
N VAL A 314 -9.56 9.85 0.16
CA VAL A 314 -10.68 9.27 -0.59
C VAL A 314 -11.33 8.14 0.21
N PRO A 315 -12.62 7.86 -0.02
CA PRO A 315 -13.23 6.60 0.41
C PRO A 315 -12.62 5.42 -0.35
N PHE A 316 -12.54 4.26 0.30
CA PHE A 316 -11.90 3.10 -0.30
C PHE A 316 -12.69 1.81 -0.08
N PHE A 317 -12.98 1.11 -1.18
CA PHE A 317 -13.60 -0.22 -1.23
C PHE A 317 -12.71 -1.10 -2.10
N CYS A 318 -12.16 -2.18 -1.54
CA CYS A 318 -11.18 -2.98 -2.27
C CYS A 318 -11.27 -4.46 -1.90
N GLY A 319 -11.17 -5.35 -2.89
CA GLY A 319 -11.21 -6.78 -2.64
C GLY A 319 -11.69 -7.62 -3.81
N SER A 320 -12.37 -8.70 -3.51
CA SER A 320 -13.01 -9.59 -4.46
C SER A 320 -13.97 -8.81 -5.36
N LYS A 321 -13.83 -8.99 -6.68
CA LYS A 321 -14.49 -8.18 -7.69
C LYS A 321 -16.00 -8.11 -7.48
N ASN A 322 -16.66 -9.26 -7.34
CA ASN A 322 -18.13 -9.31 -7.21
C ASN A 322 -18.61 -8.62 -5.92
N MET A 323 -17.84 -8.70 -4.83
CA MET A 323 -18.18 -8.04 -3.57
C MET A 323 -18.07 -6.51 -3.67
N VAL A 324 -17.04 -5.99 -4.36
CA VAL A 324 -16.87 -4.55 -4.58
C VAL A 324 -17.97 -4.02 -5.50
N GLU A 325 -18.28 -4.72 -6.60
CA GLU A 325 -19.39 -4.36 -7.51
C GLU A 325 -20.72 -4.35 -6.76
N LYS A 326 -20.94 -5.31 -5.89
CA LYS A 326 -22.15 -5.34 -5.06
C LYS A 326 -22.23 -4.16 -4.10
N ALA A 327 -21.13 -3.77 -3.49
CA ALA A 327 -21.07 -2.57 -2.63
C ALA A 327 -21.37 -1.29 -3.43
N GLU A 328 -20.82 -1.15 -4.64
CA GLU A 328 -21.12 -0.03 -5.56
C GLU A 328 -22.62 0.05 -5.90
N GLU A 329 -23.28 -1.09 -6.20
CA GLU A 329 -24.72 -1.12 -6.44
C GLU A 329 -25.53 -0.53 -5.27
N PHE A 330 -25.15 -0.84 -4.03
CA PHE A 330 -25.81 -0.29 -2.85
C PHE A 330 -25.52 1.21 -2.68
N MET A 331 -24.32 1.66 -3.03
CA MET A 331 -23.94 3.08 -2.99
C MET A 331 -24.71 3.90 -4.02
N GLN A 332 -24.91 3.36 -5.23
CA GLN A 332 -25.63 4.04 -6.32
C GLN A 332 -27.15 4.14 -6.12
N LYS A 333 -27.73 3.24 -5.33
CA LYS A 333 -29.18 3.17 -5.05
C LYS A 333 -29.62 3.98 -3.82
N SER A 334 -28.71 4.65 -3.12
CA SER A 334 -28.96 5.29 -1.82
C SER A 334 -28.89 6.82 -1.83
#